data_a0b4ba55c08fa2bcbc92e78a98a74877
#
_entry.id   a0b4ba55c08fa2bcbc92e78a98a74877
#
_cell.length_a   1.000
_cell.length_b   1.000
_cell.length_c   1.000
_cell.angle_alpha   90.00
_cell.angle_beta   90.00
_cell.angle_gamma   90.00
#
_symmetry.space_group_name_H-M   'P 1'
#
loop_
_entity.id
_entity.type
_entity.pdbx_description
1 polymer ?
#
loop_
_entity_poly.entity_id
_entity_poly.type
_entity_poly.pdbx_seq_one_letter_code
_entity_poly.pdbx_strand_id
1 'polypeptide(L)'
;FGGKDESIMPAFDGLLLYQMLVSGAIGIVVMTFFFTEQSVMYRLLMLAGFVVMSDIWIATIFLSGMKQYKAILNSFAVGYGCTVGFALLLRPFNLEGLLGGFVLGQFILLIGMVILILRNYPSRYFIAFDFAKKKMFFWSLVWVGFFYNFGLWLDKFMFWFYLPTSQPII
;
A
#
# COMPACT_ATOMS: atom_id res chain seq x y z
N PHE A 1 -9.51 -20.23 -22.55
CA PHE A 1 -8.88 -19.64 -21.35
C PHE A 1 -9.18 -20.55 -20.14
N GLY A 2 -8.46 -21.66 -19.96
CA GLY A 2 -8.80 -22.69 -18.98
C GLY A 2 -7.64 -23.29 -18.21
N GLY A 3 -6.45 -22.72 -18.24
CA GLY A 3 -5.35 -23.10 -17.37
C GLY A 3 -5.20 -22.03 -16.27
N LYS A 4 -5.40 -22.40 -15.00
CA LYS A 4 -4.91 -21.59 -13.89
C LYS A 4 -3.38 -21.60 -14.04
N ASP A 5 -2.83 -20.50 -14.51
CA ASP A 5 -1.40 -20.38 -14.77
C ASP A 5 -0.70 -20.44 -13.40
N GLU A 6 -0.03 -21.55 -13.12
CA GLU A 6 0.68 -21.78 -11.85
C GLU A 6 1.77 -20.73 -11.59
N SER A 7 2.10 -19.92 -12.61
CA SER A 7 3.11 -18.85 -12.53
C SER A 7 2.58 -17.52 -11.96
N ILE A 8 1.26 -17.32 -11.93
CA ILE A 8 0.66 -16.02 -11.53
C ILE A 8 0.93 -15.72 -10.06
N MET A 9 0.74 -16.71 -9.19
CA MET A 9 0.87 -16.51 -7.75
C MET A 9 2.31 -16.24 -7.31
N PRO A 10 3.32 -17.01 -7.74
CA PRO A 10 4.71 -16.72 -7.40
C PRO A 10 5.17 -15.36 -7.91
N ALA A 11 4.67 -14.91 -9.07
CA ALA A 11 4.97 -13.59 -9.61
C ALA A 11 4.34 -12.46 -8.78
N PHE A 12 3.12 -12.68 -8.25
CA PHE A 12 2.47 -11.73 -7.33
C PHE A 12 3.24 -11.60 -6.02
N ASP A 13 3.60 -12.72 -5.38
CA ASP A 13 4.38 -12.71 -4.14
C ASP A 13 5.76 -12.07 -4.32
N GLY A 14 6.40 -12.35 -5.46
CA GLY A 14 7.66 -11.69 -5.84
C GLY A 14 7.49 -10.17 -6.01
N LEU A 15 6.39 -9.73 -6.61
CA LEU A 15 6.09 -8.30 -6.78
C LEU A 15 5.80 -7.61 -5.44
N LEU A 16 5.04 -8.25 -4.53
CA LEU A 16 4.82 -7.73 -3.18
C LEU A 16 6.14 -7.56 -2.44
N LEU A 17 6.98 -8.60 -2.42
CA LEU A 17 8.28 -8.53 -1.76
C LEU A 17 9.16 -7.43 -2.35
N TYR A 18 9.21 -7.31 -3.67
CA TYR A 18 9.94 -6.24 -4.35
C TYR A 18 9.41 -4.86 -3.94
N GLN A 19 8.09 -4.67 -3.92
CA GLN A 19 7.46 -3.41 -3.50
C GLN A 19 7.76 -3.09 -2.04
N MET A 20 7.69 -4.06 -1.12
CA MET A 20 8.06 -3.87 0.28
C MET A 20 9.49 -3.37 0.43
N LEU A 21 10.43 -3.94 -0.31
CA LEU A 21 11.84 -3.53 -0.27
C LEU A 21 12.02 -2.12 -0.83
N VAL A 22 11.40 -1.80 -1.95
CA VAL A 22 11.51 -0.47 -2.59
C VAL A 22 10.83 0.60 -1.74
N SER A 23 9.60 0.37 -1.30
CA SER A 23 8.88 1.33 -0.45
C SER A 23 9.55 1.48 0.91
N GLY A 24 10.07 0.39 1.48
CA GLY A 24 10.86 0.42 2.71
C GLY A 24 12.11 1.27 2.57
N ALA A 25 12.88 1.08 1.50
CA ALA A 25 14.09 1.87 1.24
C ALA A 25 13.77 3.37 1.05
N ILE A 26 12.77 3.69 0.24
CA ILE A 26 12.31 5.07 0.03
C ILE A 26 11.82 5.67 1.35
N GLY A 27 11.00 4.93 2.09
CA GLY A 27 10.46 5.37 3.38
C GLY A 27 11.55 5.64 4.41
N ILE A 28 12.58 4.79 4.51
CA ILE A 28 13.73 5.02 5.40
C ILE A 28 14.43 6.33 5.04
N VAL A 29 14.71 6.56 3.76
CA VAL A 29 15.33 7.81 3.30
C VAL A 29 14.46 9.01 3.68
N VAL A 30 13.17 8.97 3.38
CA VAL A 30 12.24 10.08 3.71
C VAL A 30 12.18 10.31 5.22
N MET A 31 12.04 9.27 6.04
CA MET A 31 11.98 9.41 7.50
C MET A 31 13.28 9.93 8.10
N THR A 32 14.43 9.59 7.50
CA THR A 32 15.74 10.03 7.99
C THR A 32 16.00 11.50 7.68
N PHE A 33 15.58 11.99 6.51
CA PHE A 33 15.88 13.37 6.08
C PHE A 33 14.82 14.40 6.46
N PHE A 34 13.53 14.00 6.46
CA PHE A 34 12.43 14.96 6.64
C PHE A 34 11.75 14.90 8.00
N PHE A 35 11.93 13.83 8.78
CA PHE A 35 11.24 13.63 10.06
C PHE A 35 12.20 13.41 11.23
N THR A 36 13.34 14.08 11.22
CA THR A 36 14.38 13.97 12.25
C THR A 36 13.91 14.40 13.63
N GLU A 37 13.02 15.37 13.72
CA GLU A 37 12.46 15.93 14.96
C GLU A 37 11.45 15.00 15.64
N GLN A 38 10.94 13.99 14.92
CA GLN A 38 9.90 13.10 15.42
C GLN A 38 10.48 11.93 16.21
N SER A 39 9.67 11.38 17.13
CA SER A 39 10.08 10.19 17.90
C SER A 39 10.40 9.01 17.00
N VAL A 40 11.26 8.12 17.47
CA VAL A 40 11.62 6.90 16.74
C VAL A 40 10.37 6.05 16.48
N MET A 41 9.46 5.96 17.47
CA MET A 41 8.22 5.20 17.34
C MET A 41 7.33 5.76 16.24
N TYR A 42 7.14 7.08 16.20
CA TYR A 42 6.38 7.75 15.15
C TYR A 42 6.96 7.46 13.76
N ARG A 43 8.29 7.59 13.59
CA ARG A 43 8.96 7.31 12.31
C ARG A 43 8.79 5.85 11.85
N LEU A 44 8.90 4.88 12.79
CA LEU A 44 8.70 3.47 12.48
C LEU A 44 7.24 3.18 12.06
N LEU A 45 6.26 3.75 12.76
CA LEU A 45 4.85 3.59 12.42
C LEU A 45 4.52 4.21 11.06
N MET A 46 5.04 5.39 10.77
CA MET A 46 4.87 6.04 9.46
C MET A 46 5.49 5.20 8.34
N LEU A 47 6.70 4.68 8.55
CA LEU A 47 7.36 3.77 7.61
C LEU A 47 6.53 2.51 7.37
N ALA A 48 6.09 1.85 8.45
CA ALA A 48 5.25 0.66 8.35
C ALA A 48 3.93 0.95 7.62
N GLY A 49 3.28 2.05 7.95
CA GLY A 49 2.05 2.48 7.27
C GLY A 49 2.26 2.72 5.78
N PHE A 50 3.35 3.39 5.40
CA PHE A 50 3.69 3.65 4.00
C PHE A 50 3.91 2.36 3.21
N VAL A 51 4.67 1.41 3.76
CA VAL A 51 4.91 0.10 3.13
C VAL A 51 3.60 -0.67 2.97
N VAL A 52 2.84 -0.82 4.06
CA VAL A 52 1.57 -1.58 4.05
C VAL A 52 0.57 -0.98 3.06
N MET A 53 0.41 0.35 3.03
CA MET A 53 -0.50 1.00 2.08
C MET A 53 -0.06 0.81 0.63
N SER A 54 1.24 0.83 0.36
CA SER A 54 1.78 0.56 -0.98
C SER A 54 1.46 -0.86 -1.45
N ASP A 55 1.56 -1.85 -0.56
CA ASP A 55 1.24 -3.24 -0.85
C ASP A 55 -0.27 -3.48 -1.02
N ILE A 56 -1.12 -2.77 -0.25
CA ILE A 56 -2.58 -2.80 -0.43
C ILE A 56 -2.97 -2.38 -1.86
N TRP A 57 -2.31 -1.39 -2.43
CA TRP A 57 -2.55 -0.97 -3.81
C TRP A 57 -2.28 -2.10 -4.81
N ILE A 58 -1.17 -2.81 -4.67
CA ILE A 58 -0.83 -3.94 -5.53
C ILE A 58 -1.87 -5.06 -5.39
N ALA A 59 -2.21 -5.44 -4.15
CA ALA A 59 -3.21 -6.46 -3.88
C ALA A 59 -4.59 -6.07 -4.46
N THR A 60 -4.97 -4.79 -4.34
CA THR A 60 -6.23 -4.27 -4.89
C THR A 60 -6.27 -4.34 -6.41
N ILE A 61 -5.18 -3.94 -7.09
CA ILE A 61 -5.07 -4.03 -8.56
C ILE A 61 -5.18 -5.48 -9.00
N PHE A 62 -4.51 -6.39 -8.30
CA PHE A 62 -4.53 -7.81 -8.62
C PHE A 62 -5.94 -8.41 -8.45
N LEU A 63 -6.61 -8.16 -7.32
CA LEU A 63 -7.99 -8.59 -7.07
C LEU A 63 -8.98 -7.96 -8.06
N SER A 64 -8.76 -6.72 -8.48
CA SER A 64 -9.57 -6.05 -9.51
C SER A 64 -9.42 -6.72 -10.87
N GLY A 65 -8.19 -7.10 -11.24
CA GLY A 65 -7.93 -7.86 -12.45
C GLY A 65 -8.63 -9.23 -12.46
N MET A 66 -8.80 -9.83 -11.29
CA MET A 66 -9.57 -11.06 -11.09
C MET A 66 -11.09 -10.86 -11.03
N LYS A 67 -11.58 -9.61 -11.15
CA LYS A 67 -13.01 -9.23 -11.02
C LYS A 67 -13.64 -9.59 -9.67
N GLN A 68 -12.83 -9.66 -8.61
CA GLN A 68 -13.25 -10.01 -7.25
C GLN A 68 -13.74 -8.78 -6.46
N TYR A 69 -14.59 -7.94 -7.05
CA TYR A 69 -15.01 -6.65 -6.47
C TYR A 69 -15.71 -6.79 -5.11
N LYS A 70 -16.51 -7.86 -4.93
CA LYS A 70 -17.17 -8.11 -3.63
C LYS A 70 -16.16 -8.45 -2.54
N ALA A 71 -15.11 -9.22 -2.88
CA ALA A 71 -14.05 -9.57 -1.95
C ALA A 71 -13.25 -8.33 -1.55
N ILE A 72 -12.93 -7.46 -2.51
CA ILE A 72 -12.29 -6.17 -2.24
C ILE A 72 -13.13 -5.34 -1.28
N LEU A 73 -14.42 -5.14 -1.59
CA LEU A 73 -15.33 -4.35 -0.77
C LEU A 73 -15.42 -4.87 0.68
N ASN A 74 -15.58 -6.19 0.84
CA ASN A 74 -15.65 -6.81 2.15
C ASN A 74 -14.33 -6.66 2.93
N SER A 75 -13.18 -6.83 2.26
CA SER A 75 -11.86 -6.65 2.88
C SER A 75 -11.68 -5.22 3.37
N PHE A 76 -12.07 -4.23 2.56
CA PHE A 76 -12.03 -2.83 2.96
C PHE A 76 -12.97 -2.53 4.12
N ALA A 77 -14.20 -3.04 4.10
CA ALA A 77 -15.14 -2.84 5.21
C ALA A 77 -14.60 -3.39 6.54
N VAL A 78 -14.06 -4.60 6.53
CA VAL A 78 -13.43 -5.20 7.72
C VAL A 78 -12.17 -4.44 8.12
N GLY A 79 -11.26 -4.15 7.17
CA GLY A 79 -10.01 -3.46 7.44
C GLY A 79 -10.21 -2.07 8.02
N TYR A 80 -11.11 -1.27 7.46
CA TYR A 80 -11.42 0.06 8.01
C TYR A 80 -12.17 -0.02 9.34
N GLY A 81 -13.07 -1.00 9.54
CA GLY A 81 -13.67 -1.27 10.83
C GLY A 81 -12.62 -1.57 11.90
N CYS A 82 -11.66 -2.43 11.60
CA CYS A 82 -10.52 -2.71 12.48
C CYS A 82 -9.65 -1.46 12.70
N THR A 83 -9.40 -0.66 11.68
CA THR A 83 -8.64 0.59 11.80
C THR A 83 -9.26 1.53 12.81
N VAL A 84 -10.57 1.77 12.71
CA VAL A 84 -11.30 2.61 13.67
C VAL A 84 -11.26 2.00 15.07
N GLY A 85 -11.53 0.69 15.18
CA GLY A 85 -11.51 -0.01 16.47
C GLY A 85 -10.16 0.09 17.17
N PHE A 86 -9.06 -0.20 16.49
CA PHE A 86 -7.72 -0.11 17.06
C PHE A 86 -7.29 1.33 17.34
N ALA A 87 -7.63 2.28 16.48
CA ALA A 87 -7.33 3.69 16.72
C ALA A 87 -8.01 4.19 18.00
N LEU A 88 -9.28 3.80 18.23
CA LEU A 88 -9.99 4.15 19.47
C LEU A 88 -9.40 3.45 20.70
N LEU A 89 -9.04 2.17 20.58
CA LEU A 89 -8.42 1.42 21.68
C LEU A 89 -7.05 1.98 22.08
N LEU A 90 -6.26 2.41 21.10
CA LEU A 90 -4.92 2.93 21.34
C LEU A 90 -4.88 4.45 21.53
N ARG A 91 -6.02 5.13 21.51
CA ARG A 91 -6.15 6.58 21.76
C ARG A 91 -5.41 7.07 23.02
N PRO A 92 -5.37 6.33 24.17
CA PRO A 92 -4.63 6.77 25.36
C PRO A 92 -3.13 7.02 25.13
N PHE A 93 -2.55 6.45 24.07
CA PHE A 93 -1.15 6.67 23.67
C PHE A 93 -0.97 7.88 22.74
N ASN A 94 -1.95 8.79 22.70
CA ASN A 94 -1.93 10.01 21.88
C ASN A 94 -1.75 9.73 20.37
N LEU A 95 -0.95 10.56 19.69
CA LEU A 95 -0.74 10.49 18.24
C LEU A 95 -0.13 9.15 17.80
N GLU A 96 0.84 8.63 18.55
CA GLU A 96 1.48 7.34 18.24
C GLU A 96 0.50 6.18 18.38
N GLY A 97 -0.41 6.22 19.34
CA GLY A 97 -1.45 5.22 19.49
C GLY A 97 -2.46 5.24 18.35
N LEU A 98 -2.91 6.43 17.96
CA LEU A 98 -3.81 6.59 16.81
C LEU A 98 -3.16 6.09 15.51
N LEU A 99 -1.91 6.44 15.28
CA LEU A 99 -1.14 5.99 14.13
C LEU A 99 -0.89 4.48 14.16
N GLY A 100 -0.56 3.94 15.33
CA GLY A 100 -0.40 2.50 15.54
C GLY A 100 -1.68 1.73 15.25
N GLY A 101 -2.82 2.21 15.73
CA GLY A 101 -4.13 1.64 15.43
C GLY A 101 -4.47 1.68 13.94
N PHE A 102 -4.15 2.78 13.26
CA PHE A 102 -4.28 2.89 11.82
C PHE A 102 -3.44 1.83 11.10
N VAL A 103 -2.14 1.73 11.42
CA VAL A 103 -1.21 0.78 10.79
C VAL A 103 -1.65 -0.66 11.01
N LEU A 104 -2.09 -1.02 12.23
CA LEU A 104 -2.59 -2.36 12.54
C LEU A 104 -3.84 -2.70 11.71
N GLY A 105 -4.78 -1.79 11.58
CA GLY A 105 -5.97 -1.99 10.77
C GLY A 105 -5.66 -2.17 9.28
N GLN A 106 -4.73 -1.36 8.73
CA GLN A 106 -4.27 -1.51 7.35
C GLN A 106 -3.52 -2.83 7.14
N PHE A 107 -2.74 -3.28 8.11
CA PHE A 107 -2.05 -4.56 8.06
C PHE A 107 -3.04 -5.75 8.01
N ILE A 108 -4.12 -5.69 8.80
CA ILE A 108 -5.20 -6.69 8.74
C ILE A 108 -5.87 -6.69 7.36
N LEU A 109 -6.12 -5.51 6.80
CA LEU A 109 -6.65 -5.38 5.44
C LEU A 109 -5.74 -6.05 4.42
N LEU A 110 -4.44 -5.77 4.46
CA LEU A 110 -3.45 -6.38 3.56
C LEU A 110 -3.44 -7.91 3.68
N ILE A 111 -3.34 -8.43 4.91
CA ILE A 111 -3.37 -9.87 5.16
C ILE A 111 -4.66 -10.50 4.61
N GLY A 112 -5.81 -9.87 4.86
CA GLY A 112 -7.09 -10.34 4.34
C GLY A 112 -7.10 -10.47 2.81
N MET A 113 -6.58 -9.46 2.12
CA MET A 113 -6.46 -9.49 0.65
C MET A 113 -5.49 -10.56 0.15
N VAL A 114 -4.32 -10.68 0.78
CA VAL A 114 -3.32 -11.70 0.42
C VAL A 114 -3.89 -13.10 0.63
N ILE A 115 -4.56 -13.38 1.74
CA ILE A 115 -5.21 -14.67 1.98
C ILE A 115 -6.25 -14.98 0.90
N LEU A 116 -7.04 -13.99 0.49
CA LEU A 116 -8.03 -14.18 -0.59
C LEU A 116 -7.36 -14.55 -1.91
N ILE A 117 -6.24 -13.91 -2.24
CA ILE A 117 -5.47 -14.21 -3.45
C ILE A 117 -4.90 -15.62 -3.37
N LEU A 118 -4.24 -15.97 -2.26
CA LEU A 118 -3.66 -17.30 -2.02
C LEU A 118 -4.70 -18.43 -2.12
N ARG A 119 -5.90 -18.20 -1.60
CA ARG A 119 -6.99 -19.19 -1.66
C ARG A 119 -7.55 -19.41 -3.07
N ASN A 120 -7.56 -18.36 -3.88
CA ASN A 120 -8.08 -18.44 -5.25
C ASN A 120 -7.06 -19.00 -6.26
N TYR A 121 -5.77 -18.84 -5.98
CA TYR A 121 -4.66 -19.23 -6.86
C TYR A 121 -3.59 -20.00 -6.09
N PRO A 122 -3.88 -21.23 -5.64
CA PRO A 122 -2.88 -22.04 -4.96
C PRO A 122 -1.73 -22.37 -5.93
N SER A 123 -0.50 -22.13 -5.52
CA SER A 123 0.71 -22.46 -6.27
C SER A 123 1.66 -23.31 -5.44
N ARG A 124 2.47 -24.15 -6.12
CA ARG A 124 3.53 -24.94 -5.50
C ARG A 124 4.79 -24.12 -5.21
N TYR A 125 4.97 -23.02 -5.93
CA TYR A 125 6.12 -22.14 -5.76
C TYR A 125 5.70 -20.90 -4.99
N PHE A 126 6.53 -20.42 -4.05
CA PHE A 126 6.21 -19.28 -3.22
C PHE A 126 6.58 -17.95 -3.86
N ILE A 127 7.70 -17.88 -4.56
CA ILE A 127 8.22 -16.60 -5.09
C ILE A 127 8.80 -16.83 -6.48
N ALA A 128 8.45 -15.96 -7.42
CA ALA A 128 9.11 -15.86 -8.73
C ALA A 128 9.21 -14.38 -9.14
N PHE A 129 10.33 -14.04 -9.78
CA PHE A 129 10.59 -12.68 -10.28
C PHE A 129 10.38 -12.59 -11.79
N ASP A 130 9.45 -13.35 -12.33
CA ASP A 130 9.17 -13.41 -13.78
C ASP A 130 8.64 -12.08 -14.33
N PHE A 131 8.03 -11.25 -13.47
CA PHE A 131 7.60 -9.91 -13.84
C PHE A 131 8.77 -9.01 -14.28
N ALA A 132 10.00 -9.28 -13.83
CA ALA A 132 11.20 -8.52 -14.22
C ALA A 132 11.69 -8.85 -15.63
N LYS A 133 11.15 -9.87 -16.31
CA LYS A 133 11.53 -10.21 -17.68
C LYS A 133 11.09 -9.11 -18.65
N LYS A 134 12.05 -8.56 -19.40
CA LYS A 134 11.86 -7.41 -20.33
C LYS A 134 10.66 -7.52 -21.27
N LYS A 135 10.23 -8.73 -21.65
CA LYS A 135 9.10 -8.98 -22.56
C LYS A 135 7.72 -8.71 -21.93
N MET A 136 7.62 -8.66 -20.60
CA MET A 136 6.35 -8.41 -19.89
C MET A 136 6.16 -6.96 -19.45
N PHE A 137 7.15 -6.11 -19.63
CA PHE A 137 7.10 -4.72 -19.18
C PHE A 137 6.52 -3.81 -20.26
N PHE A 138 5.30 -3.37 -20.05
CA PHE A 138 4.64 -2.36 -20.89
C PHE A 138 5.03 -0.94 -20.42
N TRP A 139 6.21 -0.48 -20.79
CA TRP A 139 6.73 0.84 -20.38
C TRP A 139 5.76 1.99 -20.67
N SER A 140 5.02 1.93 -21.78
CA SER A 140 4.02 2.93 -22.11
C SER A 140 2.92 3.03 -21.04
N LEU A 141 2.46 1.91 -20.46
CA LEU A 141 1.48 1.92 -19.38
C LEU A 141 2.06 2.48 -18.08
N VAL A 142 3.33 2.21 -17.79
CA VAL A 142 4.03 2.79 -16.63
C VAL A 142 4.05 4.31 -16.73
N TRP A 143 4.43 4.86 -17.89
CA TRP A 143 4.45 6.30 -18.09
C TRP A 143 3.05 6.92 -18.05
N VAL A 144 2.05 6.28 -18.64
CA VAL A 144 0.66 6.75 -18.55
C VAL A 144 0.20 6.80 -17.09
N GLY A 145 0.43 5.74 -16.30
CA GLY A 145 0.11 5.71 -14.88
C GLY A 145 0.85 6.79 -14.08
N PHE A 146 2.14 6.99 -14.36
CA PHE A 146 2.94 8.03 -13.72
C PHE A 146 2.38 9.44 -14.00
N PHE A 147 2.18 9.79 -15.26
CA PHE A 147 1.68 11.12 -15.64
C PHE A 147 0.25 11.37 -15.18
N TYR A 148 -0.59 10.33 -15.18
CA TYR A 148 -1.93 10.42 -14.62
C TYR A 148 -1.91 10.77 -13.12
N ASN A 149 -1.14 10.02 -12.33
CA ASN A 149 -1.00 10.31 -10.90
C ASN A 149 -0.33 11.66 -10.64
N PHE A 150 0.70 12.00 -11.41
CA PHE A 150 1.37 13.30 -11.31
C PHE A 150 0.38 14.45 -11.58
N GLY A 151 -0.47 14.33 -12.59
CA GLY A 151 -1.52 15.31 -12.88
C GLY A 151 -2.50 15.48 -11.72
N LEU A 152 -2.95 14.40 -11.09
CA LEU A 152 -3.84 14.44 -9.92
C LEU A 152 -3.21 15.13 -8.70
N TRP A 153 -1.88 15.04 -8.56
CA TRP A 153 -1.17 15.67 -7.44
C TRP A 153 -0.75 17.09 -7.74
N LEU A 154 -0.63 17.48 -9.00
CA LEU A 154 -0.17 18.80 -9.43
C LEU A 154 -1.02 19.92 -8.85
N ASP A 155 -2.34 19.75 -8.84
CA ASP A 155 -3.28 20.72 -8.24
C ASP A 155 -2.98 20.96 -6.77
N LYS A 156 -2.72 19.89 -6.01
CA LYS A 156 -2.41 19.97 -4.58
C LYS A 156 -1.09 20.67 -4.33
N PHE A 157 -0.07 20.37 -5.14
CA PHE A 157 1.21 21.05 -5.06
C PHE A 157 1.09 22.54 -5.41
N MET A 158 0.30 22.90 -6.43
CA MET A 158 0.03 24.28 -6.77
C MET A 158 -0.64 25.02 -5.60
N PHE A 159 -1.65 24.40 -4.97
CA PHE A 159 -2.30 24.98 -3.78
C PHE A 159 -1.30 25.19 -2.63
N TRP A 160 -0.42 24.25 -2.36
CA TRP A 160 0.54 24.36 -1.26
C TRP A 160 1.62 25.41 -1.50
N PHE A 161 2.05 25.60 -2.75
CA PHE A 161 3.14 26.53 -3.06
C PHE A 161 2.66 27.95 -3.44
N TYR A 162 1.46 28.08 -3.99
CA TYR A 162 0.97 29.38 -4.51
C TYR A 162 -0.09 30.06 -3.64
N LEU A 163 -0.68 29.38 -2.67
CA LEU A 163 -1.61 29.99 -1.70
C LEU A 163 -0.97 30.01 -0.31
N PRO A 164 -0.20 31.07 0.03
CA PRO A 164 0.39 31.22 1.37
C PRO A 164 -0.63 31.59 2.45
N THR A 165 -1.92 31.61 2.15
CA THR A 165 -3.01 32.00 3.04
C THR A 165 -3.81 30.83 3.59
N SER A 166 -3.28 29.63 3.65
CA SER A 166 -3.83 28.63 4.55
C SER A 166 -3.52 29.07 5.99
N GLN A 167 -4.35 29.96 6.54
CA GLN A 167 -4.35 30.19 7.98
C GLN A 167 -4.55 28.85 8.66
N PRO A 168 -3.75 28.53 9.71
CA PRO A 168 -4.01 27.34 10.49
C PRO A 168 -5.43 27.45 11.04
N ILE A 169 -6.28 26.52 10.65
CA ILE A 169 -7.58 26.35 11.30
C ILE A 169 -7.25 25.84 12.69
N ILE A 170 -7.32 26.78 13.65
CA ILE A 170 -7.19 26.50 15.06
C ILE A 170 -8.45 25.80 15.53
#